data_3ab5bfd906419a84b9c47c771f119c58
#
_entry.id   3ab5bfd906419a84b9c47c771f119c58
#
_cell.length_a   1.000
_cell.length_b   1.000
_cell.length_c   1.000
_cell.angle_alpha   90.00
_cell.angle_beta   90.00
_cell.angle_gamma   90.00
#
_symmetry.space_group_name_H-M   'P 1'
#
loop_
_entity.id
_entity.type
_entity.pdbx_description
1 polymer ?
#
loop_
_entity_poly.entity_id
_entity_poly.type
_entity_poly.pdbx_seq_one_letter_code
_entity_poly.pdbx_strand_id
1 'polypeptide(L)'
;MVEFMIDRASGMPAYLQVVRQVREALRLGWLHPGDQLPTVRDVVASSGVNPNTVLKAYRELELVGLLEARQGAGTFVAATLGGSASPESLARLHHGLADWVRDAHAAGLEDEDIEALLRVVLTNTPLSGNGSGPNTKGESA
;
A
#
# COMPACT_ATOMS: atom_id res chain seq x y z
N MET A 1 -5.51 4.03 -13.41
CA MET A 1 -6.40 3.22 -12.58
C MET A 1 -5.63 2.08 -11.96
N VAL A 2 -5.98 1.71 -10.75
CA VAL A 2 -5.31 0.63 -10.03
C VAL A 2 -5.66 -0.73 -10.65
N GLU A 3 -4.64 -1.56 -10.86
CA GLU A 3 -4.84 -2.95 -11.26
C GLU A 3 -4.34 -3.83 -10.14
N PHE A 4 -5.07 -4.89 -9.87
CA PHE A 4 -4.73 -5.80 -8.79
C PHE A 4 -3.95 -7.01 -9.34
N MET A 5 -2.82 -7.28 -8.70
CA MET A 5 -1.95 -8.39 -9.06
C MET A 5 -2.16 -9.49 -8.01
N ILE A 6 -2.85 -10.55 -8.38
CA ILE A 6 -3.20 -11.61 -7.45
C ILE A 6 -2.24 -12.79 -7.63
N ASP A 7 -1.56 -13.12 -6.54
CA ASP A 7 -0.62 -14.24 -6.50
C ASP A 7 -1.31 -15.41 -5.81
N ARG A 8 -1.71 -16.40 -6.61
CA ARG A 8 -2.44 -17.55 -6.09
C ARG A 8 -1.54 -18.49 -5.29
N ALA A 9 -0.23 -18.37 -5.47
CA ALA A 9 0.72 -19.25 -4.79
C ALA A 9 1.23 -18.67 -3.47
N SER A 10 0.81 -17.46 -3.11
CA SER A 10 1.39 -16.76 -1.95
C SER A 10 0.92 -17.31 -0.61
N GLY A 11 -0.16 -18.06 -0.58
CA GLY A 11 -0.76 -18.49 0.68
C GLY A 11 -1.66 -17.46 1.32
N MET A 12 -1.64 -16.22 0.86
CA MET A 12 -2.53 -15.18 1.37
C MET A 12 -3.84 -15.22 0.59
N PRO A 13 -5.00 -15.22 1.29
CA PRO A 13 -6.27 -15.18 0.57
C PRO A 13 -6.34 -14.01 -0.41
N ALA A 14 -6.99 -14.25 -1.55
CA ALA A 14 -7.05 -13.24 -2.60
C ALA A 14 -7.67 -11.93 -2.13
N TYR A 15 -8.73 -12.01 -1.29
CA TYR A 15 -9.37 -10.78 -0.83
C TYR A 15 -8.43 -9.93 0.02
N LEU A 16 -7.56 -10.56 0.81
CA LEU A 16 -6.58 -9.82 1.60
C LEU A 16 -5.51 -9.20 0.71
N GLN A 17 -5.18 -9.83 -0.40
CA GLN A 17 -4.26 -9.23 -1.36
C GLN A 17 -4.86 -7.96 -1.97
N VAL A 18 -6.14 -7.97 -2.28
CA VAL A 18 -6.82 -6.78 -2.78
C VAL A 18 -6.83 -5.69 -1.71
N VAL A 19 -7.19 -6.04 -0.47
CA VAL A 19 -7.21 -5.08 0.64
C VAL A 19 -5.83 -4.44 0.80
N ARG A 20 -4.78 -5.28 0.81
CA ARG A 20 -3.42 -4.78 0.99
C ARG A 20 -3.02 -3.85 -0.14
N GLN A 21 -3.33 -4.19 -1.37
CA GLN A 21 -2.92 -3.39 -2.52
C GLN A 21 -3.64 -2.04 -2.56
N VAL A 22 -4.90 -1.99 -2.15
CA VAL A 22 -5.61 -0.71 -2.02
C VAL A 22 -4.94 0.14 -0.95
N ARG A 23 -4.64 -0.46 0.21
CA ARG A 23 -4.00 0.29 1.29
C ARG A 23 -2.62 0.80 0.86
N GLU A 24 -1.87 -0.02 0.14
CA GLU A 24 -0.57 0.41 -0.38
C GLU A 24 -0.71 1.59 -1.34
N ALA A 25 -1.67 1.50 -2.24
CA ALA A 25 -1.90 2.59 -3.20
C ALA A 25 -2.30 3.89 -2.48
N LEU A 26 -3.08 3.78 -1.41
CA LEU A 26 -3.44 4.95 -0.62
C LEU A 26 -2.24 5.53 0.12
N ARG A 27 -1.39 4.66 0.68
CA ARG A 27 -0.21 5.11 1.41
C ARG A 27 0.81 5.78 0.49
N LEU A 28 0.93 5.27 -0.73
CA LEU A 28 1.93 5.76 -1.66
C LEU A 28 1.42 6.91 -2.53
N GLY A 29 0.18 7.33 -2.32
CA GLY A 29 -0.37 8.45 -3.07
C GLY A 29 -0.77 8.11 -4.50
N TRP A 30 -0.92 6.82 -4.81
CA TRP A 30 -1.38 6.40 -6.13
C TRP A 30 -2.90 6.47 -6.24
N LEU A 31 -3.59 6.44 -5.12
CA LEU A 31 -5.03 6.67 -5.02
C LEU A 31 -5.26 7.85 -4.08
N HIS A 32 -6.18 8.71 -4.46
CA HIS A 32 -6.51 9.92 -3.70
C HIS A 32 -8.00 9.94 -3.37
N PRO A 33 -8.41 10.66 -2.32
CA PRO A 33 -9.83 10.82 -2.04
C PRO A 33 -10.59 11.32 -3.26
N GLY A 34 -11.69 10.67 -3.53
CA GLY A 34 -12.50 10.96 -4.72
C GLY A 34 -12.20 10.10 -5.93
N ASP A 35 -11.07 9.43 -5.95
CA ASP A 35 -10.75 8.53 -7.06
C ASP A 35 -11.68 7.33 -7.05
N GLN A 36 -12.04 6.86 -8.23
CA GLN A 36 -12.91 5.71 -8.38
C GLN A 36 -12.08 4.44 -8.45
N LEU A 37 -12.50 3.42 -7.71
CA LEU A 37 -11.91 2.09 -7.78
C LEU A 37 -12.45 1.35 -9.00
N PRO A 38 -11.70 0.35 -9.52
CA PRO A 38 -12.23 -0.53 -10.57
C PRO A 38 -13.51 -1.19 -10.08
N THR A 39 -14.46 -1.38 -10.98
CA THR A 39 -15.68 -2.11 -10.62
C THR A 39 -15.35 -3.57 -10.37
N VAL A 40 -16.25 -4.26 -9.65
CA VAL A 40 -16.09 -5.71 -9.45
C VAL A 40 -15.91 -6.41 -10.79
N ARG A 41 -16.72 -6.04 -11.78
CA ARG A 41 -16.64 -6.63 -13.11
C ARG A 41 -15.26 -6.42 -13.74
N ASP A 42 -14.72 -5.20 -13.62
CA ASP A 42 -13.40 -4.89 -14.18
C ASP A 42 -12.32 -5.73 -13.53
N VAL A 43 -12.38 -5.87 -12.20
CA VAL A 43 -11.37 -6.67 -11.48
C VAL A 43 -11.46 -8.13 -11.87
N VAL A 44 -12.67 -8.68 -11.98
CA VAL A 44 -12.87 -10.05 -12.41
C VAL A 44 -12.32 -10.24 -13.82
N ALA A 45 -12.58 -9.30 -14.72
CA ALA A 45 -12.12 -9.41 -16.10
C ALA A 45 -10.61 -9.38 -16.20
N SER A 46 -9.93 -8.57 -15.37
CA SER A 46 -8.47 -8.40 -15.48
C SER A 46 -7.69 -9.42 -14.67
N SER A 47 -8.23 -9.90 -13.54
CA SER A 47 -7.47 -10.76 -12.62
C SER A 47 -8.02 -12.17 -12.51
N GLY A 48 -9.25 -12.40 -12.94
CA GLY A 48 -9.89 -13.71 -12.87
C GLY A 48 -10.33 -14.12 -11.47
N VAL A 49 -10.31 -13.19 -10.50
CA VAL A 49 -10.75 -13.53 -9.15
C VAL A 49 -12.26 -13.62 -9.09
N ASN A 50 -12.76 -14.34 -8.10
CA ASN A 50 -14.19 -14.47 -7.87
C ASN A 50 -14.79 -13.11 -7.52
N PRO A 51 -15.96 -12.75 -8.07
CA PRO A 51 -16.60 -11.47 -7.73
C PRO A 51 -16.82 -11.28 -6.23
N ASN A 52 -17.16 -12.36 -5.50
CA ASN A 52 -17.36 -12.26 -4.07
C ASN A 52 -16.09 -11.92 -3.32
N THR A 53 -14.94 -12.31 -3.86
CA THR A 53 -13.65 -11.95 -3.31
C THR A 53 -13.43 -10.45 -3.36
N VAL A 54 -13.74 -9.85 -4.50
CA VAL A 54 -13.62 -8.39 -4.67
C VAL A 54 -14.60 -7.66 -3.75
N LEU A 55 -15.83 -8.14 -3.72
CA LEU A 55 -16.86 -7.54 -2.85
C LEU A 55 -16.44 -7.58 -1.39
N LYS A 56 -15.90 -8.70 -0.95
CA LYS A 56 -15.45 -8.83 0.43
C LYS A 56 -14.34 -7.83 0.75
N ALA A 57 -13.39 -7.69 -0.16
CA ALA A 57 -12.29 -6.75 0.03
C ALA A 57 -12.79 -5.32 0.11
N TYR A 58 -13.67 -4.94 -0.82
CA TYR A 58 -14.19 -3.58 -0.84
C TYR A 58 -15.02 -3.29 0.40
N ARG A 59 -15.81 -4.27 0.87
CA ARG A 59 -16.59 -4.08 2.10
C ARG A 59 -15.72 -3.87 3.31
N GLU A 60 -14.63 -4.61 3.43
CA GLU A 60 -13.71 -4.41 4.54
C GLU A 60 -13.12 -3.01 4.53
N LEU A 61 -12.77 -2.51 3.35
CA LEU A 61 -12.23 -1.17 3.22
C LEU A 61 -13.27 -0.10 3.49
N GLU A 62 -14.53 -0.38 3.15
CA GLU A 62 -15.64 0.53 3.49
C GLU A 62 -15.85 0.58 5.00
N LEU A 63 -15.78 -0.57 5.66
CA LEU A 63 -15.99 -0.63 7.09
C LEU A 63 -14.98 0.18 7.88
N VAL A 64 -13.76 0.27 7.40
CA VAL A 64 -12.74 1.07 8.08
C VAL A 64 -12.67 2.49 7.54
N GLY A 65 -13.58 2.87 6.66
CA GLY A 65 -13.70 4.26 6.21
C GLY A 65 -12.77 4.68 5.09
N LEU A 66 -12.08 3.75 4.46
CA LEU A 66 -11.16 4.09 3.37
C LEU A 66 -11.85 4.19 2.02
N LEU A 67 -12.92 3.45 1.82
CA LEU A 67 -13.72 3.50 0.61
C LEU A 67 -15.16 3.84 0.94
N GLU A 68 -15.89 4.32 -0.06
CA GLU A 68 -17.33 4.52 0.06
C GLU A 68 -18.00 4.08 -1.23
N ALA A 69 -19.10 3.35 -1.08
CA ALA A 69 -19.92 2.96 -2.21
C ALA A 69 -20.95 4.07 -2.47
N ARG A 70 -21.05 4.48 -3.73
CA ARG A 70 -22.07 5.46 -4.15
C ARG A 70 -23.03 4.74 -5.07
N GLN A 71 -24.26 4.66 -4.66
CA GLN A 71 -25.27 3.91 -5.39
C GLN A 71 -25.38 4.41 -6.83
N GLY A 72 -25.29 3.48 -7.77
CA GLY A 72 -25.39 3.81 -9.18
C GLY A 72 -24.13 4.41 -9.80
N ALA A 73 -23.11 4.71 -8.99
CA ALA A 73 -21.90 5.37 -9.48
C ALA A 73 -20.63 4.54 -9.29
N GLY A 74 -20.58 3.69 -8.27
CA GLY A 74 -19.42 2.84 -8.03
C GLY A 74 -18.82 3.02 -6.65
N THR A 75 -17.58 2.58 -6.50
CA THR A 75 -16.85 2.66 -5.23
C THR A 75 -15.72 3.67 -5.37
N PHE A 76 -15.60 4.55 -4.40
CA PHE A 76 -14.67 5.68 -4.44
C PHE A 76 -13.81 5.72 -3.18
N VAL A 77 -12.64 6.32 -3.30
CA VAL A 77 -11.77 6.54 -2.16
C VAL A 77 -12.38 7.62 -1.26
N ALA A 78 -12.50 7.31 0.03
CA ALA A 78 -13.09 8.23 1.02
C ALA A 78 -12.03 8.91 1.87
N ALA A 79 -10.87 8.28 2.09
CA ALA A 79 -9.84 8.82 2.96
C ALA A 79 -8.47 8.37 2.48
N THR A 80 -7.42 9.07 2.93
CA THR A 80 -6.05 8.75 2.53
C THR A 80 -5.30 8.10 3.68
N LEU A 81 -4.28 7.32 3.34
CA LEU A 81 -3.29 6.82 4.29
C LEU A 81 -1.93 7.46 4.00
N GLY A 82 -1.85 8.36 3.03
CA GLY A 82 -0.59 8.96 2.62
C GLY A 82 0.11 9.71 3.72
N GLY A 83 1.43 9.65 3.70
CA GLY A 83 2.25 10.42 4.61
C GLY A 83 2.52 11.82 4.08
N SER A 84 3.52 12.47 4.66
CA SER A 84 3.85 13.85 4.32
C SER A 84 4.90 13.96 3.21
N ALA A 85 5.41 12.86 2.71
CA ALA A 85 6.44 12.91 1.67
C ALA A 85 5.87 13.46 0.37
N SER A 86 6.63 14.28 -0.31
CA SER A 86 6.21 14.83 -1.59
C SER A 86 6.20 13.74 -2.66
N PRO A 87 5.43 13.92 -3.74
CA PRO A 87 5.47 12.97 -4.85
C PRO A 87 6.87 12.78 -5.42
N GLU A 88 7.66 13.86 -5.47
CA GLU A 88 9.03 13.77 -5.97
C GLU A 88 9.91 12.93 -5.06
N SER A 89 9.77 13.11 -3.75
CA SER A 89 10.53 12.30 -2.79
C SER A 89 10.13 10.83 -2.86
N LEU A 90 8.84 10.55 -2.95
CA LEU A 90 8.36 9.18 -3.08
C LEU A 90 8.88 8.53 -4.35
N ALA A 91 8.85 9.25 -5.47
CA ALA A 91 9.35 8.71 -6.74
C ALA A 91 10.84 8.39 -6.65
N ARG A 92 11.62 9.29 -6.05
CA ARG A 92 13.05 9.08 -5.89
C ARG A 92 13.34 7.87 -5.00
N LEU A 93 12.62 7.77 -3.88
CA LEU A 93 12.82 6.66 -2.96
C LEU A 93 12.37 5.34 -3.57
N HIS A 94 11.25 5.36 -4.28
CA HIS A 94 10.77 4.17 -4.98
C HIS A 94 11.80 3.69 -6.01
N HIS A 95 12.34 4.62 -6.79
CA HIS A 95 13.34 4.30 -7.79
C HIS A 95 14.59 3.70 -7.14
N GLY A 96 15.06 4.32 -6.06
CA GLY A 96 16.22 3.82 -5.34
C GLY A 96 16.01 2.44 -4.76
N LEU A 97 14.82 2.20 -4.22
CA LEU A 97 14.51 0.89 -3.67
C LEU A 97 14.43 -0.16 -4.78
N ALA A 98 13.87 0.20 -5.93
CA ALA A 98 13.80 -0.73 -7.05
C ALA A 98 15.20 -1.11 -7.52
N ASP A 99 16.12 -0.14 -7.57
CA ASP A 99 17.52 -0.42 -7.89
C ASP A 99 18.15 -1.34 -6.86
N TRP A 100 17.89 -1.08 -5.58
CA TRP A 100 18.42 -1.90 -4.50
C TRP A 100 17.92 -3.35 -4.62
N VAL A 101 16.63 -3.52 -4.92
CA VAL A 101 16.04 -4.85 -5.08
C VAL A 101 16.71 -5.59 -6.24
N ARG A 102 16.95 -4.91 -7.37
CA ARG A 102 17.66 -5.52 -8.48
C ARG A 102 19.06 -5.97 -8.08
N ASP A 103 19.77 -5.13 -7.34
CA ASP A 103 21.11 -5.48 -6.86
C ASP A 103 21.07 -6.66 -5.90
N ALA A 104 20.06 -6.70 -5.05
CA ALA A 104 19.89 -7.81 -4.11
C ALA A 104 19.65 -9.14 -4.85
N HIS A 105 18.80 -9.11 -5.85
CA HIS A 105 18.57 -10.31 -6.68
C HIS A 105 19.85 -10.72 -7.38
N ALA A 106 20.61 -9.76 -7.91
CA ALA A 106 21.87 -10.06 -8.59
C ALA A 106 22.89 -10.66 -7.63
N ALA A 107 22.83 -10.32 -6.36
CA ALA A 107 23.70 -10.87 -5.32
C ALA A 107 23.26 -12.24 -4.83
N GLY A 108 22.13 -12.74 -5.30
CA GLY A 108 21.65 -14.06 -4.95
C GLY A 108 20.54 -14.09 -3.91
N LEU A 109 20.03 -12.94 -3.47
CA LEU A 109 18.93 -12.92 -2.52
C LEU A 109 17.63 -13.22 -3.25
N GLU A 110 16.78 -14.01 -2.59
CA GLU A 110 15.42 -14.23 -3.07
C GLU A 110 14.48 -13.24 -2.38
N ASP A 111 13.26 -13.18 -2.87
CA ASP A 111 12.29 -12.24 -2.32
C ASP A 111 12.11 -12.40 -0.82
N GLU A 112 12.10 -13.65 -0.32
CA GLU A 112 11.97 -13.89 1.12
C GLU A 112 13.15 -13.30 1.90
N ASP A 113 14.36 -13.38 1.32
CA ASP A 113 15.54 -12.80 1.95
C ASP A 113 15.45 -11.29 1.98
N ILE A 114 14.96 -10.71 0.90
CA ILE A 114 14.79 -9.26 0.80
C ILE A 114 13.78 -8.78 1.83
N GLU A 115 12.67 -9.47 1.95
CA GLU A 115 11.66 -9.12 2.94
C GLU A 115 12.21 -9.21 4.36
N ALA A 116 12.97 -10.27 4.64
CA ALA A 116 13.59 -10.44 5.96
C ALA A 116 14.58 -9.32 6.26
N LEU A 117 15.41 -8.99 5.28
CA LEU A 117 16.40 -7.92 5.46
C LEU A 117 15.73 -6.58 5.67
N LEU A 118 14.70 -6.30 4.88
CA LEU A 118 13.95 -5.06 5.00
C LEU A 118 13.31 -4.94 6.39
N ARG A 119 12.76 -6.04 6.89
CA ARG A 119 12.16 -6.05 8.22
C ARG A 119 13.19 -5.77 9.31
N VAL A 120 14.38 -6.34 9.18
CA VAL A 120 15.47 -6.09 10.13
C VAL A 120 15.88 -4.62 10.10
N VAL A 121 16.02 -4.05 8.89
CA VAL A 121 16.39 -2.64 8.76
C VAL A 121 15.33 -1.73 9.38
N LEU A 122 14.06 -2.02 9.10
CA LEU A 122 12.97 -1.22 9.65
C LEU A 122 12.95 -1.27 11.18
N THR A 123 13.23 -2.44 11.75
CA THR A 123 13.26 -2.59 13.20
C THR A 123 14.41 -1.80 13.82
N ASN A 124 15.56 -1.77 13.16
CA ASN A 124 16.77 -1.17 13.71
C ASN A 124 16.97 0.29 13.33
N THR A 125 16.07 0.85 12.51
CA THR A 125 16.18 2.24 12.06
C THR A 125 14.96 3.00 12.56
N PRO A 126 15.09 3.65 13.73
CA PRO A 126 13.93 4.36 14.27
C PRO A 126 13.55 5.56 13.41
N LEU A 127 12.30 5.95 13.52
CA LEU A 127 11.85 7.18 12.92
C LEU A 127 12.63 8.32 13.52
N SER A 128 13.36 9.04 12.67
CA SER A 128 14.03 10.20 13.17
C SER A 128 13.21 11.40 12.76
N GLY A 129 13.22 12.20 13.34
CA GLY A 129 12.60 13.24 12.94
C GLY A 129 11.41 13.62 13.18
N ASN A 130 10.95 13.99 12.65
CA ASN A 130 9.87 14.24 12.79
C ASN A 130 9.45 14.48 13.92
N GLY A 131 9.57 14.64 14.19
CA GLY A 131 9.25 14.69 15.11
C GLY A 131 9.51 15.35 16.10
N SER A 132 9.66 15.64 16.39
CA SER A 132 9.97 15.88 17.23
C SER A 132 10.06 16.83 17.76
N GLY A 133 10.11 17.06 17.94
CA GLY A 133 10.17 17.77 18.36
C GLY A 133 10.48 18.21 19.37
N PRO A 134 10.48 18.73 19.74
CA PRO A 134 10.77 19.23 20.50
C PRO A 134 11.05 19.31 21.70
N ASN A 135 11.19 19.22 21.96
CA ASN A 135 11.36 19.23 22.96
C ASN A 135 12.09 19.45 23.81
N THR A 136 12.40 19.57 23.91
CA THR A 136 13.11 19.67 24.55
C THR A 136 13.32 20.49 25.50
N LYS A 137 13.24 20.79 25.71
CA LYS A 137 13.42 21.50 26.43
C LYS A 137 13.58 21.41 27.56
N GLY A 138 13.63 21.31 27.79
CA GLY A 138 13.76 21.31 28.68
C GLY A 138 14.39 21.38 29.58
N GLU A 139 14.84 21.39 29.71
CA GLU A 139 15.50 21.32 30.44
C GLU A 139 15.98 22.00 31.17
N SER A 140 16.13 22.14 31.38
CA SER A 140 16.59 22.70 31.97
C SER A 140 16.90 22.87 32.95
N ALA A 141 17.00 22.75 33.21
CA ALA A 141 17.32 22.94 33.99
C ALA A 141 17.74 23.06 34.59
#